data_e8eaa19b3083352ed0b10e3bed9997d8
#
_entry.id   e8eaa19b3083352ed0b10e3bed9997d8
#
_cell.length_a   1.000
_cell.length_b   1.000
_cell.length_c   1.000
_cell.angle_alpha   90.00
_cell.angle_beta   90.00
_cell.angle_gamma   90.00
#
_symmetry.space_group_name_H-M   'P 1'
#
loop_
_entity.id
_entity.type
_entity.pdbx_description
1 polymer ?
#
loop_
_entity_poly.entity_id
_entity_poly.type
_entity_poly.pdbx_seq_one_letter_code
_entity_poly.pdbx_strand_id
1 'polypeptide(L)'
;VLAIIAILVLLNAASLTIAFSLMSDIEQVEQTNVVHERLVSEALNEFKTQVQEWKNVLLRGASDKDREKYWSRFQAREADVQAILRKLVAGAELNADSAGLIDRFLTAHKQMGTKYREGYEAFVAAGFNPHTGDTFVRGIDREPADLLQQATDQIAQTTRQAKEQVTAQTSQ
;
A
#
# COMPACT_ATOMS: atom_id res chain seq x y z
N VAL A 1 -54.12 -17.66 21.13
CA VAL A 1 -53.96 -16.60 20.10
C VAL A 1 -52.91 -15.57 20.53
N LEU A 2 -53.03 -14.94 21.70
CA LEU A 2 -52.06 -13.96 22.20
C LEU A 2 -50.62 -14.48 22.31
N ALA A 3 -50.43 -15.69 22.81
CA ALA A 3 -49.10 -16.33 22.90
C ALA A 3 -48.44 -16.56 21.52
N ILE A 4 -49.23 -16.94 20.51
CA ILE A 4 -48.74 -17.14 19.14
C ILE A 4 -48.31 -15.79 18.52
N ILE A 5 -49.10 -14.74 18.74
CA ILE A 5 -48.79 -13.38 18.27
C ILE A 5 -47.49 -12.86 18.93
N ALA A 6 -47.32 -13.08 20.24
CA ALA A 6 -46.11 -12.68 20.95
C ALA A 6 -44.86 -13.42 20.42
N ILE A 7 -44.97 -14.73 20.15
CA ILE A 7 -43.88 -15.51 19.55
C ILE A 7 -43.54 -14.99 18.15
N LEU A 8 -44.54 -14.72 17.32
CA LEU A 8 -44.31 -14.18 15.98
C LEU A 8 -43.63 -12.81 16.00
N VAL A 9 -44.04 -11.93 16.93
CA VAL A 9 -43.39 -10.60 17.11
C VAL A 9 -41.92 -10.76 17.54
N LEU A 10 -41.66 -11.68 18.49
CA LEU A 10 -40.28 -11.94 18.96
C LEU A 10 -39.41 -12.52 17.82
N LEU A 11 -39.95 -13.45 17.03
CA LEU A 11 -39.20 -14.02 15.88
C LEU A 11 -38.92 -12.95 14.82
N ASN A 12 -39.90 -12.06 14.52
CA ASN A 12 -39.65 -10.96 13.60
C ASN A 12 -38.62 -9.95 14.12
N ALA A 13 -38.67 -9.61 15.43
CA ALA A 13 -37.70 -8.73 16.05
C ALA A 13 -36.28 -9.34 16.02
N ALA A 14 -36.14 -10.63 16.33
CA ALA A 14 -34.87 -11.34 16.24
C ALA A 14 -34.33 -11.40 14.82
N SER A 15 -35.19 -11.70 13.84
CA SER A 15 -34.83 -11.71 12.41
C SER A 15 -34.36 -10.33 11.92
N LEU A 16 -35.04 -9.28 12.34
CA LEU A 16 -34.67 -7.89 12.01
C LEU A 16 -33.31 -7.50 12.62
N THR A 17 -33.07 -7.88 13.87
CA THR A 17 -31.79 -7.62 14.54
C THR A 17 -30.62 -8.32 13.85
N ILE A 18 -30.82 -9.58 13.45
CA ILE A 18 -29.83 -10.35 12.70
C ILE A 18 -29.55 -9.70 11.33
N ALA A 19 -30.61 -9.27 10.63
CA ALA A 19 -30.46 -8.60 9.34
C ALA A 19 -29.69 -7.28 9.45
N PHE A 20 -29.97 -6.46 10.48
CA PHE A 20 -29.22 -5.23 10.72
C PHE A 20 -27.75 -5.50 11.10
N SER A 21 -27.47 -6.51 11.92
CA SER A 21 -26.10 -6.88 12.27
C SER A 21 -25.31 -7.31 11.03
N LEU A 22 -25.90 -8.19 10.20
CA LEU A 22 -25.27 -8.61 8.94
C LEU A 22 -25.01 -7.45 7.98
N MET A 23 -25.93 -6.51 7.88
CA MET A 23 -25.75 -5.32 7.03
C MET A 23 -24.62 -4.42 7.53
N SER A 24 -24.52 -4.23 8.85
CA SER A 24 -23.43 -3.47 9.46
C SER A 24 -22.06 -4.12 9.25
N ASP A 25 -21.98 -5.44 9.40
CA ASP A 25 -20.74 -6.20 9.18
C ASP A 25 -20.27 -6.13 7.71
N ILE A 26 -21.20 -6.22 6.76
CA ILE A 26 -20.97 -6.06 5.34
C ILE A 26 -20.41 -4.67 5.02
N GLU A 27 -21.05 -3.62 5.53
CA GLU A 27 -20.64 -2.24 5.31
C GLU A 27 -19.24 -1.97 5.87
N GLN A 28 -18.93 -2.51 7.04
CA GLN A 28 -17.60 -2.41 7.65
C GLN A 28 -16.51 -3.10 6.82
N VAL A 29 -16.76 -4.31 6.34
CA VAL A 29 -15.83 -5.05 5.46
C VAL A 29 -15.59 -4.30 4.15
N GLU A 30 -16.63 -3.75 3.55
CA GLU A 30 -16.50 -2.98 2.30
C GLU A 30 -15.68 -1.69 2.50
N GLN A 31 -15.93 -0.94 3.56
CA GLN A 31 -15.18 0.28 3.90
C GLN A 31 -13.71 -0.04 4.18
N THR A 32 -13.42 -1.12 4.91
CA THR A 32 -12.06 -1.57 5.21
C THR A 32 -11.29 -1.91 3.95
N ASN A 33 -11.88 -2.70 3.06
CA ASN A 33 -11.26 -3.09 1.79
C ASN A 33 -10.94 -1.90 0.88
N VAL A 34 -11.85 -0.92 0.78
CA VAL A 34 -11.63 0.33 0.01
C VAL A 34 -10.46 1.13 0.58
N VAL A 35 -10.32 1.19 1.91
CA VAL A 35 -9.18 1.85 2.56
C VAL A 35 -7.87 1.13 2.23
N HIS A 36 -7.85 -0.21 2.23
CA HIS A 36 -6.66 -0.99 1.88
C HIS A 36 -6.20 -0.75 0.44
N GLU A 37 -7.13 -0.81 -0.53
CA GLU A 37 -6.82 -0.50 -1.93
C GLU A 37 -6.25 0.91 -2.10
N ARG A 38 -6.83 1.89 -1.42
CA ARG A 38 -6.35 3.27 -1.48
C ARG A 38 -4.95 3.40 -0.93
N LEU A 39 -4.66 2.84 0.25
CA LEU A 39 -3.36 2.96 0.90
C LEU A 39 -2.26 2.26 0.10
N VAL A 40 -2.51 1.06 -0.43
CA VAL A 40 -1.50 0.37 -1.24
C VAL A 40 -1.26 1.07 -2.57
N SER A 41 -2.28 1.64 -3.19
CA SER A 41 -2.15 2.44 -4.41
C SER A 41 -1.40 3.75 -4.17
N GLU A 42 -1.64 4.39 -3.03
CA GLU A 42 -0.90 5.59 -2.60
C GLU A 42 0.58 5.25 -2.39
N ALA A 43 0.90 4.16 -1.68
CA ALA A 43 2.27 3.70 -1.50
C ALA A 43 2.98 3.41 -2.84
N LEU A 44 2.29 2.79 -3.79
CA LEU A 44 2.82 2.52 -5.13
C LEU A 44 3.14 3.82 -5.90
N ASN A 45 2.29 4.83 -5.79
CA ASN A 45 2.52 6.14 -6.41
C ASN A 45 3.72 6.85 -5.77
N GLU A 46 3.82 6.84 -4.44
CA GLU A 46 4.95 7.44 -3.71
C GLU A 46 6.26 6.73 -4.04
N PHE A 47 6.24 5.41 -4.15
CA PHE A 47 7.40 4.62 -4.58
C PHE A 47 7.87 4.99 -6.00
N LYS A 48 6.96 5.10 -6.96
CA LYS A 48 7.29 5.53 -8.32
C LYS A 48 7.85 6.96 -8.35
N THR A 49 7.29 7.84 -7.52
CA THR A 49 7.77 9.21 -7.36
C THR A 49 9.17 9.24 -6.74
N GLN A 50 9.44 8.41 -5.73
CA GLN A 50 10.78 8.27 -5.14
C GLN A 50 11.84 7.92 -6.19
N VAL A 51 11.58 6.91 -7.02
CA VAL A 51 12.49 6.53 -8.11
C VAL A 51 12.67 7.66 -9.12
N GLN A 52 11.61 8.41 -9.40
CA GLN A 52 11.70 9.57 -10.30
C GLN A 52 12.54 10.70 -9.69
N GLU A 53 12.45 10.94 -8.37
CA GLU A 53 13.29 11.96 -7.71
C GLU A 53 14.77 11.58 -7.73
N TRP A 54 15.11 10.29 -7.65
CA TRP A 54 16.49 9.86 -7.89
C TRP A 54 16.99 10.20 -9.29
N LYS A 55 16.18 9.95 -10.32
CA LYS A 55 16.54 10.34 -11.69
C LYS A 55 16.77 11.86 -11.81
N ASN A 56 15.97 12.65 -11.11
CA ASN A 56 16.16 14.11 -11.04
C ASN A 56 17.47 14.48 -10.34
N VAL A 57 17.88 13.76 -9.28
CA VAL A 57 19.20 13.93 -8.64
C VAL A 57 20.31 13.73 -9.66
N LEU A 58 20.29 12.64 -10.41
CA LEU A 58 21.33 12.35 -11.40
C LEU A 58 21.38 13.36 -12.55
N LEU A 59 20.22 13.81 -13.04
CA LEU A 59 20.13 14.70 -14.19
C LEU A 59 20.41 16.17 -13.86
N ARG A 60 20.11 16.61 -12.63
CA ARG A 60 20.12 18.02 -12.24
C ARG A 60 21.01 18.32 -11.04
N GLY A 61 21.55 17.28 -10.40
CA GLY A 61 22.27 17.39 -9.14
C GLY A 61 23.67 18.00 -9.23
N ALA A 62 24.14 18.41 -10.41
CA ALA A 62 25.33 19.23 -10.55
C ALA A 62 25.13 20.62 -9.90
N SER A 63 23.89 21.13 -9.88
CA SER A 63 23.49 22.31 -9.11
C SER A 63 23.24 21.93 -7.64
N ASP A 64 23.88 22.59 -6.69
CA ASP A 64 23.71 22.35 -5.24
C ASP A 64 22.24 22.47 -4.84
N LYS A 65 21.55 23.52 -5.30
CA LYS A 65 20.15 23.79 -5.02
C LYS A 65 19.23 22.65 -5.51
N ASP A 66 19.46 22.18 -6.73
CA ASP A 66 18.64 21.13 -7.31
C ASP A 66 18.97 19.77 -6.66
N ARG A 67 20.23 19.51 -6.36
CA ARG A 67 20.68 18.29 -5.68
C ARG A 67 20.02 18.15 -4.30
N GLU A 68 20.08 19.18 -3.49
CA GLU A 68 19.45 19.21 -2.17
C GLU A 68 17.93 19.04 -2.28
N LYS A 69 17.29 19.75 -3.19
CA LYS A 69 15.86 19.67 -3.43
C LYS A 69 15.40 18.25 -3.79
N TYR A 70 16.03 17.64 -4.79
CA TYR A 70 15.59 16.32 -5.27
C TYR A 70 16.00 15.19 -4.34
N TRP A 71 17.16 15.30 -3.68
CA TRP A 71 17.55 14.34 -2.66
C TRP A 71 16.65 14.38 -1.42
N SER A 72 16.30 15.55 -0.93
CA SER A 72 15.31 15.69 0.16
C SER A 72 13.95 15.12 -0.21
N ARG A 73 13.50 15.32 -1.45
CA ARG A 73 12.25 14.74 -1.95
C ARG A 73 12.32 13.21 -2.03
N PHE A 74 13.43 12.67 -2.53
CA PHE A 74 13.65 11.22 -2.52
C PHE A 74 13.50 10.63 -1.12
N GLN A 75 14.16 11.24 -0.13
CA GLN A 75 14.09 10.79 1.26
C GLN A 75 12.69 10.93 1.87
N ALA A 76 11.98 12.01 1.54
CA ALA A 76 10.59 12.19 1.98
C ALA A 76 9.68 11.10 1.40
N ARG A 77 9.77 10.81 0.10
CA ARG A 77 8.97 9.73 -0.53
C ARG A 77 9.31 8.36 0.05
N GLU A 78 10.60 8.09 0.34
CA GLU A 78 11.01 6.86 1.03
C GLU A 78 10.32 6.70 2.39
N ALA A 79 10.27 7.76 3.17
CA ALA A 79 9.61 7.77 4.47
C ALA A 79 8.08 7.60 4.34
N ASP A 80 7.46 8.30 3.38
CA ASP A 80 6.01 8.23 3.11
C ASP A 80 5.59 6.80 2.74
N VAL A 81 6.30 6.15 1.81
CA VAL A 81 6.04 4.75 1.41
C VAL A 81 6.06 3.82 2.61
N GLN A 82 7.09 3.93 3.45
CA GLN A 82 7.21 3.08 4.63
C GLN A 82 6.12 3.37 5.67
N ALA A 83 5.76 4.64 5.89
CA ALA A 83 4.73 5.03 6.84
C ALA A 83 3.35 4.53 6.40
N ILE A 84 3.00 4.69 5.12
CA ILE A 84 1.72 4.23 4.54
C ILE A 84 1.58 2.72 4.71
N LEU A 85 2.60 1.95 4.32
CA LEU A 85 2.53 0.48 4.37
C LEU A 85 2.57 -0.06 5.79
N ARG A 86 3.33 0.53 6.70
CA ARG A 86 3.26 0.16 8.13
C ARG A 86 1.89 0.44 8.73
N LYS A 87 1.28 1.58 8.38
CA LYS A 87 -0.08 1.90 8.79
C LYS A 87 -1.08 0.88 8.24
N LEU A 88 -0.92 0.47 6.99
CA LEU A 88 -1.75 -0.55 6.36
C LEU A 88 -1.66 -1.88 7.12
N VAL A 89 -0.47 -2.36 7.42
CA VAL A 89 -0.28 -3.64 8.16
C VAL A 89 -0.74 -3.54 9.61
N ALA A 90 -0.53 -2.40 10.28
CA ALA A 90 -0.88 -2.23 11.70
C ALA A 90 -2.38 -2.06 11.94
N GLY A 91 -3.12 -1.51 10.99
CA GLY A 91 -4.55 -1.15 11.14
C GLY A 91 -5.53 -2.10 10.47
N ALA A 92 -5.03 -3.13 9.80
CA ALA A 92 -5.82 -3.86 8.83
C ALA A 92 -5.94 -5.34 9.13
N GLU A 93 -7.13 -5.86 8.93
CA GLU A 93 -7.38 -7.29 8.74
C GLU A 93 -6.95 -7.70 7.31
N LEU A 94 -5.66 -7.56 7.02
CA LEU A 94 -5.09 -8.07 5.77
C LEU A 94 -5.02 -9.59 5.83
N ASN A 95 -5.28 -10.23 4.68
CA ASN A 95 -4.96 -11.66 4.57
C ASN A 95 -3.43 -11.89 4.66
N ALA A 96 -3.04 -13.08 5.08
CA ALA A 96 -1.64 -13.44 5.34
C ALA A 96 -0.74 -13.24 4.09
N ASP A 97 -1.27 -13.50 2.90
CA ASP A 97 -0.51 -13.38 1.65
C ASP A 97 -0.20 -11.91 1.34
N SER A 98 -1.18 -11.02 1.44
CA SER A 98 -0.98 -9.57 1.26
C SER A 98 -0.03 -8.99 2.30
N ALA A 99 -0.19 -9.38 3.58
CA ALA A 99 0.70 -8.95 4.65
C ALA A 99 2.14 -9.41 4.41
N GLY A 100 2.34 -10.66 3.97
CA GLY A 100 3.65 -11.22 3.63
C GLY A 100 4.32 -10.51 2.45
N LEU A 101 3.58 -10.13 1.42
CA LEU A 101 4.10 -9.35 0.30
C LEU A 101 4.56 -7.96 0.74
N ILE A 102 3.78 -7.29 1.58
CA ILE A 102 4.13 -5.95 2.10
C ILE A 102 5.37 -6.03 2.99
N ASP A 103 5.50 -7.04 3.85
CA ASP A 103 6.67 -7.21 4.72
C ASP A 103 7.95 -7.46 3.92
N ARG A 104 7.88 -8.30 2.89
CA ARG A 104 8.97 -8.51 1.93
C ARG A 104 9.33 -7.21 1.19
N PHE A 105 8.33 -6.46 0.74
CA PHE A 105 8.55 -5.15 0.14
C PHE A 105 9.28 -4.21 1.10
N LEU A 106 8.81 -4.05 2.33
CA LEU A 106 9.42 -3.15 3.33
C LEU A 106 10.90 -3.50 3.58
N THR A 107 11.22 -4.79 3.59
CA THR A 107 12.60 -5.28 3.72
C THR A 107 13.44 -4.91 2.50
N ALA A 108 12.98 -5.23 1.30
CA ALA A 108 13.67 -4.93 0.04
C ALA A 108 13.83 -3.41 -0.17
N HIS A 109 12.78 -2.63 0.14
CA HIS A 109 12.79 -1.17 0.04
C HIS A 109 13.79 -0.51 0.99
N LYS A 110 13.96 -1.06 2.20
CA LYS A 110 14.99 -0.58 3.13
C LYS A 110 16.40 -0.84 2.58
N GLN A 111 16.65 -2.03 2.02
CA GLN A 111 17.93 -2.37 1.38
C GLN A 111 18.20 -1.49 0.17
N MET A 112 17.16 -1.26 -0.65
CA MET A 112 17.20 -0.33 -1.78
C MET A 112 17.63 1.08 -1.31
N GLY A 113 17.03 1.62 -0.27
CA GLY A 113 17.37 2.92 0.29
C GLY A 113 18.82 3.05 0.70
N THR A 114 19.43 1.98 1.27
CA THR A 114 20.86 1.96 1.58
C THR A 114 21.70 2.09 0.32
N LYS A 115 21.36 1.36 -0.73
CA LYS A 115 22.08 1.43 -2.01
C LYS A 115 21.94 2.77 -2.72
N TYR A 116 20.80 3.42 -2.61
CA TYR A 116 20.63 4.77 -3.13
C TYR A 116 21.52 5.79 -2.41
N ARG A 117 21.75 5.65 -1.10
CA ARG A 117 22.69 6.49 -0.34
C ARG A 117 24.14 6.28 -0.80
N GLU A 118 24.56 5.03 -0.97
CA GLU A 118 25.86 4.70 -1.55
C GLU A 118 26.02 5.30 -2.96
N GLY A 119 25.01 5.18 -3.79
CA GLY A 119 24.97 5.78 -5.13
C GLY A 119 25.03 7.31 -5.12
N TYR A 120 24.36 7.95 -4.16
CA TYR A 120 24.41 9.40 -3.97
C TYR A 120 25.83 9.87 -3.59
N GLU A 121 26.47 9.20 -2.63
CA GLU A 121 27.83 9.50 -2.22
C GLU A 121 28.82 9.34 -3.38
N ALA A 122 28.71 8.25 -4.15
CA ALA A 122 29.52 8.01 -5.33
C ALA A 122 29.30 9.06 -6.43
N PHE A 123 28.05 9.47 -6.67
CA PHE A 123 27.69 10.55 -7.60
C PHE A 123 28.37 11.87 -7.23
N VAL A 124 28.31 12.26 -5.94
CA VAL A 124 28.96 13.46 -5.43
C VAL A 124 30.49 13.38 -5.54
N ALA A 125 31.09 12.25 -5.09
CA ALA A 125 32.52 12.03 -5.13
C ALA A 125 33.11 12.03 -6.57
N ALA A 126 32.31 11.61 -7.56
CA ALA A 126 32.69 11.60 -8.97
C ALA A 126 32.44 12.95 -9.68
N GLY A 127 32.28 14.05 -8.95
CA GLY A 127 32.01 15.38 -9.54
C GLY A 127 30.67 15.44 -10.25
N PHE A 128 29.66 14.80 -9.68
CA PHE A 128 28.28 14.77 -10.19
C PHE A 128 28.11 14.02 -11.50
N ASN A 129 28.89 12.94 -11.70
CA ASN A 129 28.76 12.09 -12.87
C ASN A 129 27.54 11.17 -12.72
N PRO A 130 26.49 11.33 -13.54
CA PRO A 130 25.25 10.53 -13.42
C PRO A 130 25.47 9.03 -13.60
N HIS A 131 26.40 8.65 -14.51
CA HIS A 131 26.70 7.26 -14.77
C HIS A 131 27.28 6.56 -13.53
N THR A 132 28.13 7.24 -12.77
CA THR A 132 28.70 6.69 -11.54
C THR A 132 27.60 6.41 -10.50
N GLY A 133 26.70 7.37 -10.26
CA GLY A 133 25.58 7.17 -9.34
C GLY A 133 24.62 6.06 -9.78
N ASP A 134 24.30 6.00 -11.10
CA ASP A 134 23.42 4.98 -11.67
C ASP A 134 23.98 3.55 -11.53
N THR A 135 25.29 3.40 -11.61
CA THR A 135 25.94 2.07 -11.53
C THR A 135 25.62 1.35 -10.20
N PHE A 136 25.49 2.09 -9.10
CA PHE A 136 25.23 1.53 -7.78
C PHE A 136 23.78 1.05 -7.61
N VAL A 137 22.84 1.61 -8.39
CA VAL A 137 21.41 1.41 -8.17
C VAL A 137 20.67 0.82 -9.38
N ARG A 138 21.37 0.51 -10.44
CA ARG A 138 20.75 0.02 -11.68
C ARG A 138 19.95 -1.25 -11.45
N GLY A 139 18.63 -1.14 -11.61
CA GLY A 139 17.69 -2.24 -11.52
C GLY A 139 17.37 -2.70 -10.09
N ILE A 140 17.85 -2.01 -9.06
CA ILE A 140 17.61 -2.36 -7.65
C ILE A 140 16.17 -2.08 -7.23
N ASP A 141 15.46 -1.24 -7.97
CA ASP A 141 14.06 -0.89 -7.78
C ASP A 141 13.08 -1.94 -8.34
N ARG A 142 13.55 -2.90 -9.14
CA ARG A 142 12.69 -3.90 -9.80
C ARG A 142 12.01 -4.83 -8.81
N GLU A 143 12.79 -5.47 -7.93
CA GLU A 143 12.21 -6.39 -6.95
C GLU A 143 11.20 -5.69 -6.00
N PRO A 144 11.51 -4.52 -5.39
CA PRO A 144 10.52 -3.77 -4.64
C PRO A 144 9.28 -3.40 -5.47
N ALA A 145 9.46 -2.95 -6.71
CA ALA A 145 8.35 -2.61 -7.60
C ALA A 145 7.42 -3.81 -7.84
N ASP A 146 7.99 -4.98 -8.14
CA ASP A 146 7.23 -6.20 -8.39
C ASP A 146 6.48 -6.68 -7.14
N LEU A 147 7.11 -6.62 -5.96
CA LEU A 147 6.49 -6.99 -4.70
C LEU A 147 5.30 -6.07 -4.35
N LEU A 148 5.47 -4.77 -4.53
CA LEU A 148 4.41 -3.81 -4.24
C LEU A 148 3.26 -3.90 -5.25
N GLN A 149 3.56 -4.18 -6.52
CA GLN A 149 2.54 -4.44 -7.53
C GLN A 149 1.76 -5.72 -7.21
N GLN A 150 2.43 -6.82 -6.84
CA GLN A 150 1.78 -8.05 -6.41
C GLN A 150 0.87 -7.83 -5.19
N ALA A 151 1.33 -7.06 -4.20
CA ALA A 151 0.50 -6.71 -3.03
C ALA A 151 -0.75 -5.90 -3.44
N THR A 152 -0.59 -4.96 -4.36
CA THR A 152 -1.70 -4.15 -4.89
C THR A 152 -2.73 -5.03 -5.59
N ASP A 153 -2.27 -5.93 -6.46
CA ASP A 153 -3.15 -6.83 -7.22
C ASP A 153 -3.87 -7.83 -6.29
N GLN A 154 -3.18 -8.36 -5.29
CA GLN A 154 -3.73 -9.28 -4.30
C GLN A 154 -4.83 -8.61 -3.45
N ILE A 155 -4.59 -7.39 -2.97
CA ILE A 155 -5.58 -6.61 -2.20
C ILE A 155 -6.80 -6.31 -3.06
N ALA A 156 -6.62 -5.86 -4.31
CA ALA A 156 -7.71 -5.61 -5.24
C ALA A 156 -8.53 -6.87 -5.56
N GLN A 157 -7.88 -8.01 -5.68
CA GLN A 157 -8.56 -9.30 -5.88
C GLN A 157 -9.41 -9.67 -4.65
N THR A 158 -8.86 -9.55 -3.45
CA THR A 158 -9.59 -9.82 -2.19
C THR A 158 -10.82 -8.93 -2.06
N THR A 159 -10.70 -7.66 -2.38
CA THR A 159 -11.84 -6.71 -2.37
C THR A 159 -12.93 -7.12 -3.35
N ARG A 160 -12.55 -7.51 -4.58
CA ARG A 160 -13.54 -7.98 -5.57
C ARG A 160 -14.27 -9.21 -5.10
N GLN A 161 -13.56 -10.20 -4.57
CA GLN A 161 -14.16 -11.44 -4.05
C GLN A 161 -15.12 -11.17 -2.88
N ALA A 162 -14.76 -10.26 -1.97
CA ALA A 162 -15.64 -9.86 -0.87
C ALA A 162 -16.93 -9.21 -1.39
N LYS A 163 -16.84 -8.32 -2.38
CA LYS A 163 -18.02 -7.69 -3.01
C LYS A 163 -18.94 -8.71 -3.70
N GLU A 164 -18.36 -9.65 -4.41
CA GLU A 164 -19.14 -10.72 -5.10
C GLU A 164 -19.88 -11.61 -4.10
N GLN A 165 -19.23 -11.97 -2.99
CA GLN A 165 -19.85 -12.76 -1.92
C GLN A 165 -21.03 -12.03 -1.28
N VAL A 166 -20.87 -10.74 -0.96
CA VAL A 166 -21.94 -9.88 -0.42
C VAL A 166 -23.12 -9.81 -1.39
N THR A 167 -22.86 -9.56 -2.68
CA THR A 167 -23.91 -9.46 -3.70
C THR A 167 -24.66 -10.78 -3.85
N ALA A 168 -23.98 -11.92 -3.81
CA ALA A 168 -24.60 -13.24 -3.90
C ALA A 168 -25.50 -13.54 -2.69
N GLN A 169 -25.12 -13.12 -1.48
CA GLN A 169 -25.92 -13.32 -0.27
C GLN A 169 -27.18 -12.43 -0.22
N THR A 170 -27.12 -11.22 -0.78
CA THR A 170 -28.25 -10.29 -0.82
C THR A 170 -29.24 -10.58 -1.93
N SER A 171 -28.92 -11.47 -2.88
CA SER A 171 -29.77 -11.84 -4.02
C SER A 171 -30.61 -13.10 -3.78
N GLN A 172 -30.51 -13.74 -2.61
CA GLN A 172 -31.27 -14.92 -2.17
C GLN A 172 -32.37 -14.53 -1.19
#